data_bae6d29738ec907c6322b755b630074a
#
_entry.id   bae6d29738ec907c6322b755b630074a
#
_cell.length_a   1.000
_cell.length_b   1.000
_cell.length_c   1.000
_cell.angle_alpha   90.00
_cell.angle_beta   90.00
_cell.angle_gamma   90.00
#
_symmetry.space_group_name_H-M   'P 1'
#
loop_
_entity.id
_entity.type
_entity.pdbx_description
1 polymer ?
#
loop_
_entity_poly.entity_id
_entity_poly.type
_entity_poly.pdbx_seq_one_letter_code
_entity_poly.pdbx_strand_id
1 'polypeptide(L)'
;MEIKVLASGSSGNAYRISDSETALLLDAGITIRVIKEALNFQVRNLDGCLITHEHGDHIKAAADLAKAGINIYASRGTFEAARLAGHRFKSVKAMEAIQINTFTVLPFDVQHDAQEPLGFLITSIATGDKLLYFTDTYYVKYKFDGLTHIMGECNYSSDIIRSNVESGHIPAKLAARVYKSHMSLDTFLAFLKANDMSRIRQIYLLHLSDNNSDEERFKHEIQLLTGAEVYVC
;
A
#
# COMPACT_ATOMS: atom_id res chain seq x y z
N MET A 1 2.41 16.06 -4.48
CA MET A 1 1.33 15.07 -4.15
C MET A 1 1.06 15.15 -2.67
N GLU A 2 -0.20 15.17 -2.26
CA GLU A 2 -0.62 15.11 -0.84
C GLU A 2 -0.99 13.67 -0.51
N ILE A 3 -0.54 13.18 0.64
CA ILE A 3 -0.85 11.84 1.14
C ILE A 3 -1.51 11.98 2.51
N LYS A 4 -2.70 11.38 2.69
CA LYS A 4 -3.42 11.33 3.96
C LYS A 4 -3.69 9.89 4.34
N VAL A 5 -3.10 9.46 5.44
CA VAL A 5 -3.36 8.14 6.03
C VAL A 5 -4.70 8.18 6.77
N LEU A 6 -5.62 7.29 6.41
CA LEU A 6 -6.90 7.13 7.08
C LEU A 6 -6.87 5.96 8.06
N ALA A 7 -6.19 4.89 7.69
CA ALA A 7 -5.88 3.73 8.52
C ALA A 7 -4.70 2.95 7.92
N SER A 8 -3.94 2.26 8.77
CA SER A 8 -2.85 1.35 8.38
C SER A 8 -2.76 0.20 9.38
N GLY A 9 -2.51 -1.02 8.88
CA GLY A 9 -2.32 -2.23 9.68
C GLY A 9 -3.41 -3.29 9.47
N SER A 10 -3.32 -4.38 10.22
CA SER A 10 -4.19 -5.56 10.09
C SER A 10 -5.68 -5.31 10.41
N SER A 11 -6.02 -4.17 11.02
CA SER A 11 -7.42 -3.76 11.26
C SER A 11 -8.08 -3.10 10.04
N GLY A 12 -7.29 -2.66 9.07
CA GLY A 12 -7.73 -2.10 7.81
C GLY A 12 -6.80 -1.03 7.27
N ASN A 13 -6.64 -1.03 5.95
CA ASN A 13 -5.77 -0.13 5.21
C ASN A 13 -6.60 0.78 4.32
N ALA A 14 -6.37 2.09 4.41
CA ALA A 14 -7.01 3.08 3.55
C ALA A 14 -6.18 4.37 3.54
N TYR A 15 -5.82 4.84 2.35
CA TYR A 15 -4.99 6.03 2.19
C TYR A 15 -5.56 6.89 1.07
N ARG A 16 -5.67 8.21 1.30
CA ARG A 16 -6.03 9.15 0.25
C ARG A 16 -4.76 9.78 -0.31
N ILE A 17 -4.63 9.75 -1.63
CA ILE A 17 -3.62 10.54 -2.34
C ILE A 17 -4.31 11.58 -3.22
N SER A 18 -3.71 12.73 -3.38
CA SER A 18 -4.22 13.75 -4.30
C SER A 18 -3.12 14.65 -4.84
N ASP A 19 -3.37 15.17 -6.02
CA ASP A 19 -2.69 16.36 -6.55
C ASP A 19 -3.68 17.55 -6.58
N SER A 20 -3.43 18.58 -7.39
CA SER A 20 -4.30 19.75 -7.46
C SER A 20 -5.68 19.47 -8.06
N GLU A 21 -5.87 18.36 -8.80
CA GLU A 21 -7.04 18.10 -9.64
C GLU A 21 -7.68 16.73 -9.38
N THR A 22 -6.90 15.74 -8.98
CA THR A 22 -7.34 14.34 -8.85
C THR A 22 -7.12 13.81 -7.43
N ALA A 23 -8.08 13.06 -6.93
CA ALA A 23 -7.96 12.36 -5.65
C ALA A 23 -8.30 10.87 -5.80
N LEU A 24 -7.40 10.00 -5.33
CA LEU A 24 -7.62 8.55 -5.30
C LEU A 24 -7.59 8.03 -3.86
N LEU A 25 -8.33 6.96 -3.64
CA LEU A 25 -8.20 6.14 -2.45
C LEU A 25 -7.33 4.92 -2.79
N LEU A 26 -6.34 4.61 -1.96
CA LEU A 26 -5.53 3.40 -2.02
C LEU A 26 -6.00 2.47 -0.92
N ASP A 27 -6.52 1.33 -1.28
CA ASP A 27 -7.25 0.38 -0.47
C ASP A 27 -8.49 0.97 0.25
N ALA A 28 -9.39 0.10 0.67
CA ALA A 28 -10.65 0.43 1.33
C ALA A 28 -10.97 -0.59 2.43
N GLY A 29 -9.98 -0.91 3.26
CA GLY A 29 -10.02 -1.98 4.25
C GLY A 29 -10.79 -1.66 5.52
N ILE A 30 -11.22 -0.41 5.69
CA ILE A 30 -12.04 0.05 6.83
C ILE A 30 -13.50 0.23 6.41
N THR A 31 -14.40 0.45 7.38
CA THR A 31 -15.81 0.62 7.06
C THR A 31 -16.06 1.91 6.27
N ILE A 32 -17.06 1.88 5.38
CA ILE A 32 -17.47 3.07 4.60
C ILE A 32 -17.82 4.28 5.49
N ARG A 33 -18.30 4.03 6.71
CA ARG A 33 -18.58 5.08 7.70
C ARG A 33 -17.31 5.82 8.09
N VAL A 34 -16.26 5.09 8.45
CA VAL A 34 -14.96 5.67 8.84
C VAL A 34 -14.33 6.42 7.67
N ILE A 35 -14.39 5.85 6.44
CA ILE A 35 -13.94 6.55 5.24
C ILE A 35 -14.68 7.88 5.05
N LYS A 36 -16.02 7.87 5.18
CA LYS A 36 -16.83 9.10 5.05
C LYS A 36 -16.46 10.15 6.09
N GLU A 37 -16.33 9.75 7.35
CA GLU A 37 -15.93 10.65 8.45
C GLU A 37 -14.54 11.24 8.19
N ALA A 38 -13.55 10.40 7.84
CA ALA A 38 -12.18 10.83 7.55
C ALA A 38 -12.06 11.77 6.34
N LEU A 39 -12.97 11.65 5.36
CA LEU A 39 -13.08 12.51 4.18
C LEU A 39 -14.10 13.66 4.34
N ASN A 40 -14.52 13.97 5.57
CA ASN A 40 -15.52 15.01 5.86
C ASN A 40 -16.78 14.84 4.97
N PHE A 41 -17.23 13.60 4.77
CA PHE A 41 -18.37 13.22 3.94
C PHE A 41 -18.25 13.56 2.45
N GLN A 42 -17.06 13.92 1.98
CA GLN A 42 -16.78 14.29 0.59
C GLN A 42 -16.27 13.10 -0.26
N VAL A 43 -16.82 11.90 -0.06
CA VAL A 43 -16.42 10.69 -0.80
C VAL A 43 -16.58 10.87 -2.31
N ARG A 44 -17.56 11.66 -2.76
CA ARG A 44 -17.79 11.91 -4.19
C ARG A 44 -16.68 12.71 -4.88
N ASN A 45 -15.77 13.30 -4.12
CA ASN A 45 -14.58 13.98 -4.63
C ASN A 45 -13.43 13.02 -4.93
N LEU A 46 -13.64 11.71 -4.72
CA LEU A 46 -12.70 10.69 -5.17
C LEU A 46 -12.96 10.36 -6.65
N ASP A 47 -11.92 10.38 -7.46
CA ASP A 47 -11.95 10.00 -8.88
C ASP A 47 -11.86 8.48 -9.08
N GLY A 48 -11.41 7.76 -8.04
CA GLY A 48 -11.31 6.30 -8.04
C GLY A 48 -10.78 5.73 -6.75
N CYS A 49 -10.87 4.41 -6.64
CA CYS A 49 -10.24 3.64 -5.57
C CYS A 49 -9.42 2.50 -6.20
N LEU A 50 -8.13 2.43 -5.85
CA LEU A 50 -7.24 1.34 -6.25
C LEU A 50 -7.20 0.32 -5.12
N ILE A 51 -7.45 -0.95 -5.42
CA ILE A 51 -7.41 -2.05 -4.44
C ILE A 51 -6.27 -2.99 -4.80
N THR A 52 -5.43 -3.29 -3.82
CA THR A 52 -4.27 -4.15 -4.00
C THR A 52 -4.65 -5.62 -4.12
N HIS A 53 -5.54 -6.11 -3.26
CA HIS A 53 -5.98 -7.51 -3.24
C HIS A 53 -7.29 -7.71 -2.44
N GLU A 54 -7.81 -8.95 -2.40
CA GLU A 54 -9.15 -9.29 -1.88
C GLU A 54 -9.26 -9.43 -0.37
N HIS A 55 -8.19 -9.35 0.42
CA HIS A 55 -8.31 -9.51 1.87
C HIS A 55 -9.17 -8.40 2.49
N GLY A 56 -9.90 -8.76 3.57
CA GLY A 56 -10.92 -7.89 4.13
C GLY A 56 -10.40 -6.54 4.65
N ASP A 57 -9.18 -6.50 5.10
CA ASP A 57 -8.47 -5.29 5.55
C ASP A 57 -7.94 -4.41 4.39
N HIS A 58 -8.23 -4.78 3.14
CA HIS A 58 -7.94 -3.98 1.93
C HIS A 58 -9.17 -3.66 1.09
N ILE A 59 -10.23 -4.51 1.09
CA ILE A 59 -11.36 -4.40 0.15
C ILE A 59 -12.73 -4.14 0.81
N LYS A 60 -12.82 -4.14 2.12
CA LYS A 60 -14.06 -4.13 2.92
C LYS A 60 -15.13 -3.16 2.45
N ALA A 61 -14.77 -1.91 2.13
CA ALA A 61 -15.71 -0.87 1.72
C ALA A 61 -15.85 -0.74 0.19
N ALA A 62 -15.17 -1.55 -0.63
CA ALA A 62 -15.17 -1.40 -2.08
C ALA A 62 -16.58 -1.42 -2.70
N ALA A 63 -17.45 -2.35 -2.25
CA ALA A 63 -18.83 -2.41 -2.72
C ALA A 63 -19.65 -1.16 -2.35
N ASP A 64 -19.44 -0.59 -1.17
CA ASP A 64 -20.15 0.61 -0.73
C ASP A 64 -19.65 1.87 -1.43
N LEU A 65 -18.34 1.95 -1.73
CA LEU A 65 -17.77 3.00 -2.57
C LEU A 65 -18.33 2.93 -3.99
N ALA A 66 -18.44 1.73 -4.57
CA ALA A 66 -19.05 1.54 -5.89
C ALA A 66 -20.52 2.00 -5.91
N LYS A 67 -21.33 1.69 -4.87
CA LYS A 67 -22.70 2.21 -4.70
C LYS A 67 -22.73 3.74 -4.54
N ALA A 68 -21.71 4.34 -3.94
CA ALA A 68 -21.57 5.78 -3.81
C ALA A 68 -21.15 6.48 -5.14
N GLY A 69 -20.89 5.71 -6.20
CA GLY A 69 -20.57 6.22 -7.52
C GLY A 69 -19.08 6.18 -7.88
N ILE A 70 -18.21 5.65 -7.02
CA ILE A 70 -16.77 5.59 -7.23
C ILE A 70 -16.41 4.36 -8.07
N ASN A 71 -15.52 4.52 -9.04
CA ASN A 71 -14.94 3.40 -9.78
C ASN A 71 -13.87 2.72 -8.91
N ILE A 72 -13.92 1.39 -8.86
CA ILE A 72 -12.96 0.56 -8.14
C ILE A 72 -12.06 -0.13 -9.17
N TYR A 73 -10.77 0.00 -9.01
CA TYR A 73 -9.75 -0.58 -9.89
C TYR A 73 -8.97 -1.64 -9.12
N ALA A 74 -8.99 -2.87 -9.60
CA ALA A 74 -8.23 -3.99 -9.06
C ALA A 74 -7.95 -5.02 -10.15
N SER A 75 -7.17 -6.05 -9.84
CA SER A 75 -7.00 -7.18 -10.75
C SER A 75 -8.33 -7.94 -10.95
N ARG A 76 -8.41 -8.69 -12.02
CA ARG A 76 -9.56 -9.57 -12.27
C ARG A 76 -9.68 -10.64 -11.18
N GLY A 77 -8.54 -11.24 -10.78
CA GLY A 77 -8.50 -12.23 -9.72
C GLY A 77 -9.01 -11.71 -8.39
N THR A 78 -8.64 -10.47 -8.01
CA THR A 78 -9.16 -9.79 -6.81
C THR A 78 -10.69 -9.68 -6.85
N PHE A 79 -11.29 -9.25 -7.97
CA PHE A 79 -12.75 -9.14 -8.07
C PHE A 79 -13.45 -10.50 -8.05
N GLU A 80 -12.90 -11.51 -8.72
CA GLU A 80 -13.45 -12.87 -8.72
C GLU A 80 -13.42 -13.47 -7.30
N ALA A 81 -12.30 -13.38 -6.60
CA ALA A 81 -12.15 -13.87 -5.22
C ALA A 81 -13.10 -13.14 -4.24
N ALA A 82 -13.23 -11.82 -4.37
CA ALA A 82 -14.13 -11.01 -3.55
C ALA A 82 -15.61 -11.09 -3.99
N ARG A 83 -15.93 -11.77 -5.11
CA ARG A 83 -17.28 -11.87 -5.70
C ARG A 83 -17.89 -10.49 -5.99
N LEU A 84 -17.09 -9.56 -6.47
CA LEU A 84 -17.51 -8.21 -6.84
C LEU A 84 -17.69 -8.12 -8.36
N ALA A 85 -18.84 -7.62 -8.80
CA ALA A 85 -19.16 -7.44 -10.21
C ALA A 85 -20.03 -6.20 -10.44
N GLY A 86 -19.95 -5.62 -11.63
CA GLY A 86 -20.74 -4.45 -12.03
C GLY A 86 -19.91 -3.41 -12.79
N HIS A 87 -20.58 -2.42 -13.34
CA HIS A 87 -19.95 -1.42 -14.24
C HIS A 87 -18.92 -0.51 -13.56
N ARG A 88 -18.92 -0.42 -12.23
CA ARG A 88 -17.98 0.35 -11.43
C ARG A 88 -16.69 -0.42 -11.08
N PHE A 89 -16.66 -1.73 -11.25
CA PHE A 89 -15.49 -2.56 -11.02
C PHE A 89 -14.69 -2.66 -12.32
N LYS A 90 -13.54 -2.00 -12.35
CA LYS A 90 -12.67 -1.83 -13.52
C LYS A 90 -11.45 -2.72 -13.36
N SER A 91 -11.42 -3.84 -14.08
CA SER A 91 -10.25 -4.72 -14.05
C SER A 91 -9.04 -4.06 -14.68
N VAL A 92 -7.91 -4.10 -13.98
CA VAL A 92 -6.59 -3.66 -14.44
C VAL A 92 -5.64 -4.85 -14.48
N LYS A 93 -4.56 -4.75 -15.26
CA LYS A 93 -3.56 -5.79 -15.36
C LYS A 93 -2.18 -5.26 -15.02
N ALA A 94 -1.36 -6.12 -14.42
CA ALA A 94 0.04 -5.81 -14.18
C ALA A 94 0.73 -5.39 -15.49
N MET A 95 1.55 -4.34 -15.42
CA MET A 95 2.32 -3.74 -16.51
C MET A 95 1.48 -3.10 -17.64
N GLU A 96 0.15 -2.93 -17.47
CA GLU A 96 -0.71 -2.15 -18.36
C GLU A 96 -1.11 -0.84 -17.67
N ALA A 97 -0.55 0.29 -18.13
CA ALA A 97 -0.84 1.59 -17.53
C ALA A 97 -2.28 2.05 -17.86
N ILE A 98 -2.93 2.67 -16.88
CA ILE A 98 -4.22 3.32 -17.05
C ILE A 98 -4.12 4.79 -16.66
N GLN A 99 -5.02 5.61 -17.21
CA GLN A 99 -5.14 7.03 -16.87
C GLN A 99 -6.39 7.27 -16.03
N ILE A 100 -6.24 7.95 -14.90
CA ILE A 100 -7.36 8.44 -14.07
C ILE A 100 -7.13 9.95 -13.88
N ASN A 101 -7.78 10.77 -14.66
CA ASN A 101 -7.59 12.22 -14.75
C ASN A 101 -6.08 12.57 -14.87
N THR A 102 -5.49 13.24 -13.88
CA THR A 102 -4.06 13.64 -13.88
C THR A 102 -3.11 12.54 -13.42
N PHE A 103 -3.62 11.40 -12.94
CA PHE A 103 -2.78 10.28 -12.53
C PHE A 103 -2.65 9.21 -13.61
N THR A 104 -1.40 8.91 -14.00
CA THR A 104 -1.06 7.67 -14.70
C THR A 104 -0.75 6.60 -13.67
N VAL A 105 -1.47 5.50 -13.69
CA VAL A 105 -1.33 4.38 -12.76
C VAL A 105 -0.82 3.16 -13.52
N LEU A 106 0.36 2.65 -13.13
CA LEU A 106 0.93 1.40 -13.63
C LEU A 106 0.83 0.34 -12.52
N PRO A 107 -0.10 -0.62 -12.60
CA PRO A 107 -0.14 -1.76 -11.70
C PRO A 107 1.07 -2.67 -11.95
N PHE A 108 1.57 -3.34 -10.91
CA PHE A 108 2.59 -4.38 -11.02
C PHE A 108 2.30 -5.52 -10.04
N ASP A 109 2.72 -6.72 -10.36
CA ASP A 109 2.52 -7.89 -9.51
C ASP A 109 3.42 -7.85 -8.28
N VAL A 110 2.88 -8.25 -7.15
CA VAL A 110 3.58 -8.43 -5.87
C VAL A 110 3.45 -9.87 -5.37
N GLN A 111 4.18 -10.22 -4.32
CA GLN A 111 4.25 -11.59 -3.81
C GLN A 111 3.50 -11.71 -2.49
N HIS A 112 2.25 -12.18 -2.56
CA HIS A 112 1.37 -12.35 -1.40
C HIS A 112 0.46 -13.58 -1.58
N ASP A 113 -0.15 -14.07 -0.48
CA ASP A 113 -1.10 -15.19 -0.49
C ASP A 113 -2.53 -14.75 -0.88
N ALA A 114 -2.64 -14.01 -2.00
CA ALA A 114 -3.87 -13.54 -2.61
C ALA A 114 -3.97 -14.00 -4.07
N GLN A 115 -5.17 -13.91 -4.68
CA GLN A 115 -5.42 -14.48 -6.01
C GLN A 115 -4.60 -13.80 -7.12
N GLU A 116 -4.54 -12.47 -7.14
CA GLU A 116 -3.80 -11.68 -8.13
C GLU A 116 -3.43 -10.31 -7.53
N PRO A 117 -2.51 -10.30 -6.53
CA PRO A 117 -2.21 -9.08 -5.78
C PRO A 117 -1.37 -8.10 -6.60
N LEU A 118 -1.66 -6.80 -6.44
CA LEU A 118 -1.02 -5.71 -7.17
C LEU A 118 -0.43 -4.66 -6.23
N GLY A 119 0.72 -4.11 -6.63
CA GLY A 119 1.19 -2.79 -6.23
C GLY A 119 0.93 -1.76 -7.34
N PHE A 120 1.12 -0.49 -7.05
CA PHE A 120 0.84 0.60 -8.00
C PHE A 120 1.98 1.62 -8.05
N LEU A 121 2.47 1.91 -9.26
CA LEU A 121 3.29 3.08 -9.52
C LEU A 121 2.37 4.18 -10.06
N ILE A 122 2.28 5.31 -9.34
CA ILE A 122 1.33 6.38 -9.63
C ILE A 122 2.13 7.66 -9.94
N THR A 123 1.94 8.19 -11.14
CA THR A 123 2.61 9.41 -11.59
C THR A 123 1.58 10.51 -11.80
N SER A 124 1.74 11.64 -11.11
CA SER A 124 0.93 12.83 -11.35
C SER A 124 1.51 13.64 -12.53
N ILE A 125 0.70 13.84 -13.55
CA ILE A 125 1.05 14.72 -14.68
C ILE A 125 1.06 16.19 -14.23
N ALA A 126 0.20 16.54 -13.27
CA ALA A 126 0.06 17.91 -12.78
C ALA A 126 1.28 18.38 -11.96
N THR A 127 1.87 17.49 -11.13
CA THR A 127 2.98 17.86 -10.22
C THR A 127 4.31 17.24 -10.62
N GLY A 128 4.34 16.23 -11.49
CA GLY A 128 5.52 15.43 -11.80
C GLY A 128 5.94 14.49 -10.67
N ASP A 129 5.14 14.37 -9.62
CA ASP A 129 5.39 13.44 -8.51
C ASP A 129 5.17 12.00 -8.93
N LYS A 130 5.98 11.10 -8.38
CA LYS A 130 5.91 9.67 -8.64
C LYS A 130 5.89 8.92 -7.31
N LEU A 131 4.75 8.30 -7.02
CA LEU A 131 4.50 7.49 -5.83
C LEU A 131 4.57 6.01 -6.18
N LEU A 132 5.33 5.26 -5.41
CA LEU A 132 5.27 3.80 -5.39
C LEU A 132 4.46 3.34 -4.17
N TYR A 133 3.40 2.57 -4.42
CA TYR A 133 2.56 1.98 -3.37
C TYR A 133 2.58 0.45 -3.45
N PHE A 134 2.96 -0.19 -2.36
CA PHE A 134 2.87 -1.64 -2.17
C PHE A 134 2.66 -1.98 -0.70
N THR A 135 1.88 -3.00 -0.45
CA THR A 135 1.60 -3.56 0.87
C THR A 135 1.45 -5.07 0.75
N ASP A 136 1.51 -5.79 1.86
CA ASP A 136 1.33 -7.22 1.96
C ASP A 136 2.16 -7.98 0.90
N THR A 137 3.47 -7.78 0.94
CA THR A 137 4.39 -8.48 0.06
C THR A 137 5.73 -8.69 0.73
N TYR A 138 6.29 -9.89 0.64
CA TYR A 138 7.63 -10.13 1.17
C TYR A 138 8.75 -9.63 0.25
N TYR A 139 8.43 -9.32 -1.03
CA TYR A 139 9.44 -8.88 -2.00
C TYR A 139 8.83 -8.14 -3.20
N VAL A 140 9.52 -7.07 -3.64
CA VAL A 140 9.23 -6.36 -4.89
C VAL A 140 10.40 -6.59 -5.87
N LYS A 141 10.12 -7.27 -6.99
CA LYS A 141 11.15 -7.67 -7.96
C LYS A 141 11.56 -6.58 -8.94
N TYR A 142 10.79 -5.50 -9.01
CA TYR A 142 10.99 -4.41 -9.98
C TYR A 142 11.89 -3.32 -9.42
N LYS A 143 12.51 -2.58 -10.35
CA LYS A 143 13.20 -1.31 -10.06
C LYS A 143 12.41 -0.17 -10.67
N PHE A 144 12.40 0.97 -10.00
CA PHE A 144 11.63 2.13 -10.38
C PHE A 144 12.51 3.38 -10.37
N ASP A 145 12.43 4.19 -11.44
CA ASP A 145 13.23 5.40 -11.57
C ASP A 145 12.41 6.64 -11.21
N GLY A 146 13.08 7.63 -10.63
CA GLY A 146 12.57 8.97 -10.37
C GLY A 146 11.46 9.01 -9.31
N LEU A 147 11.46 8.09 -8.35
CA LEU A 147 10.53 8.08 -7.23
C LEU A 147 10.68 9.35 -6.39
N THR A 148 9.53 9.95 -6.04
CA THR A 148 9.45 11.09 -5.11
C THR A 148 8.81 10.70 -3.78
N HIS A 149 7.96 9.68 -3.79
CA HIS A 149 7.26 9.15 -2.62
C HIS A 149 7.24 7.63 -2.67
N ILE A 150 7.34 6.99 -1.50
CA ILE A 150 7.12 5.56 -1.31
C ILE A 150 6.11 5.38 -0.18
N MET A 151 5.09 4.58 -0.41
CA MET A 151 4.21 4.01 0.60
C MET A 151 4.40 2.50 0.54
N GLY A 152 5.21 1.97 1.44
CA GLY A 152 5.63 0.58 1.37
C GLY A 152 5.51 -0.14 2.70
N GLU A 153 5.13 -1.41 2.64
CA GLU A 153 5.13 -2.27 3.81
C GLU A 153 6.53 -2.43 4.38
N CYS A 154 6.65 -2.30 5.70
CA CYS A 154 7.83 -2.64 6.48
C CYS A 154 7.39 -3.28 7.79
N ASN A 155 7.01 -4.57 7.73
CA ASN A 155 6.22 -5.21 8.76
C ASN A 155 7.02 -5.61 10.00
N TYR A 156 8.22 -6.18 9.83
CA TYR A 156 8.97 -6.77 10.95
C TYR A 156 10.49 -6.61 10.81
N SER A 157 11.19 -6.81 11.93
CA SER A 157 12.64 -6.97 11.97
C SER A 157 13.03 -8.43 12.22
N SER A 158 14.01 -8.93 11.48
CA SER A 158 14.42 -10.34 11.52
C SER A 158 14.98 -10.76 12.87
N ASP A 159 15.63 -9.86 13.61
CA ASP A 159 16.16 -10.09 14.96
C ASP A 159 15.04 -10.11 16.01
N ILE A 160 14.07 -9.17 15.93
CA ILE A 160 12.96 -9.10 16.89
C ILE A 160 12.07 -10.34 16.77
N ILE A 161 11.63 -10.70 15.55
CA ILE A 161 10.77 -11.87 15.37
C ILE A 161 11.45 -13.17 15.79
N ARG A 162 12.77 -13.29 15.58
CA ARG A 162 13.56 -14.43 16.05
C ARG A 162 13.57 -14.51 17.58
N SER A 163 13.87 -13.42 18.26
CA SER A 163 13.85 -13.32 19.72
C SER A 163 12.47 -13.67 20.29
N ASN A 164 11.39 -13.21 19.64
CA ASN A 164 10.02 -13.52 20.05
C ASN A 164 9.66 -15.00 19.89
N VAL A 165 10.21 -15.68 18.89
CA VAL A 165 10.05 -17.14 18.73
C VAL A 165 10.84 -17.89 19.79
N GLU A 166 12.11 -17.51 20.01
CA GLU A 166 13.00 -18.14 20.99
C GLU A 166 12.48 -18.02 22.45
N SER A 167 11.88 -16.86 22.77
CA SER A 167 11.26 -16.61 24.07
C SER A 167 9.84 -17.18 24.22
N GLY A 168 9.26 -17.75 23.14
CA GLY A 168 7.90 -18.29 23.14
C GLY A 168 6.77 -17.25 23.08
N HIS A 169 7.08 -15.97 22.84
CA HIS A 169 6.07 -14.92 22.68
C HIS A 169 5.22 -15.13 21.43
N ILE A 170 5.78 -15.66 20.36
CA ILE A 170 5.04 -16.04 19.16
C ILE A 170 5.35 -17.48 18.74
N PRO A 171 4.33 -18.22 18.22
CA PRO A 171 4.57 -19.55 17.67
C PRO A 171 5.46 -19.52 16.42
N ALA A 172 6.40 -20.46 16.29
CA ALA A 172 7.27 -20.58 15.11
C ALA A 172 6.47 -20.70 13.78
N LYS A 173 5.28 -21.33 13.82
CA LYS A 173 4.38 -21.44 12.66
C LYS A 173 3.88 -20.05 12.19
N LEU A 174 3.60 -19.15 13.13
CA LEU A 174 3.16 -17.77 12.80
C LEU A 174 4.34 -16.99 12.19
N ALA A 175 5.54 -17.07 12.79
CA ALA A 175 6.72 -16.43 12.21
C ALA A 175 7.03 -16.94 10.79
N ALA A 176 6.91 -18.25 10.55
CA ALA A 176 7.10 -18.84 9.23
C ALA A 176 6.08 -18.32 8.17
N ARG A 177 4.86 -17.97 8.60
CA ARG A 177 3.87 -17.30 7.73
C ARG A 177 4.29 -15.86 7.45
N VAL A 178 4.65 -15.09 8.47
CA VAL A 178 5.08 -13.69 8.34
C VAL A 178 6.25 -13.57 7.35
N TYR A 179 7.26 -14.43 7.43
CA TYR A 179 8.40 -14.45 6.50
C TYR A 179 8.02 -14.65 5.03
N LYS A 180 6.87 -15.26 4.75
CA LYS A 180 6.40 -15.58 3.38
C LYS A 180 5.37 -14.60 2.84
N SER A 181 4.81 -13.76 3.69
CA SER A 181 3.72 -12.87 3.31
C SER A 181 4.02 -11.37 3.50
N HIS A 182 5.04 -11.03 4.32
CA HIS A 182 5.32 -9.65 4.68
C HIS A 182 6.80 -9.27 4.53
N MET A 183 7.07 -7.99 4.31
CA MET A 183 8.41 -7.45 4.08
C MET A 183 9.12 -7.14 5.39
N SER A 184 10.35 -7.62 5.53
CA SER A 184 11.22 -7.24 6.64
C SER A 184 11.89 -5.89 6.41
N LEU A 185 12.35 -5.24 7.48
CA LEU A 185 13.22 -4.05 7.39
C LEU A 185 14.45 -4.32 6.52
N ASP A 186 15.12 -5.47 6.66
CA ASP A 186 16.30 -5.81 5.86
C ASP A 186 15.98 -5.85 4.36
N THR A 187 14.83 -6.45 3.98
CA THR A 187 14.35 -6.50 2.59
C THR A 187 13.97 -5.11 2.08
N PHE A 188 13.31 -4.31 2.90
CA PHE A 188 12.95 -2.94 2.55
C PHE A 188 14.21 -2.06 2.32
N LEU A 189 15.21 -2.14 3.21
CA LEU A 189 16.50 -1.44 3.03
C LEU A 189 17.24 -1.91 1.78
N ALA A 190 17.23 -3.22 1.48
CA ALA A 190 17.80 -3.76 0.24
C ALA A 190 17.07 -3.24 -1.00
N PHE A 191 15.74 -3.14 -0.95
CA PHE A 191 14.93 -2.54 -2.01
C PHE A 191 15.29 -1.05 -2.24
N LEU A 192 15.40 -0.26 -1.17
CA LEU A 192 15.80 1.16 -1.28
C LEU A 192 17.20 1.30 -1.90
N LYS A 193 18.18 0.48 -1.47
CA LYS A 193 19.54 0.48 -2.04
C LYS A 193 19.59 0.07 -3.52
N ALA A 194 18.65 -0.75 -3.98
CA ALA A 194 18.59 -1.21 -5.36
C ALA A 194 17.93 -0.21 -6.34
N ASN A 195 17.30 0.84 -5.81
CA ASN A 195 16.58 1.87 -6.56
C ASN A 195 17.28 3.24 -6.43
N ASP A 196 17.04 4.13 -7.39
CA ASP A 196 17.54 5.51 -7.31
C ASP A 196 16.66 6.34 -6.35
N MET A 197 17.22 6.69 -5.19
CA MET A 197 16.59 7.51 -4.16
C MET A 197 16.90 9.01 -4.27
N SER A 198 17.60 9.47 -5.32
CA SER A 198 18.06 10.87 -5.45
C SER A 198 16.94 11.91 -5.44
N ARG A 199 15.72 11.51 -5.83
CA ARG A 199 14.54 12.38 -5.88
C ARG A 199 13.53 12.10 -4.78
N ILE A 200 13.81 11.12 -3.91
CA ILE A 200 12.88 10.74 -2.84
C ILE A 200 12.73 11.88 -1.83
N ARG A 201 11.50 12.16 -1.42
CA ARG A 201 11.17 13.22 -0.44
C ARG A 201 10.51 12.62 0.79
N GLN A 202 9.57 11.69 0.59
CA GLN A 202 8.79 11.12 1.67
C GLN A 202 8.67 9.60 1.53
N ILE A 203 8.81 8.89 2.64
CA ILE A 203 8.60 7.45 2.74
C ILE A 203 7.61 7.20 3.87
N TYR A 204 6.54 6.48 3.58
CA TYR A 204 5.53 6.04 4.53
C TYR A 204 5.71 4.55 4.77
N LEU A 205 5.99 4.17 6.00
CA LEU A 205 6.11 2.78 6.42
C LEU A 205 4.73 2.29 6.82
N LEU A 206 4.25 1.30 6.09
CA LEU A 206 2.92 0.76 6.23
C LEU A 206 2.94 -0.60 6.92
N HIS A 207 1.81 -0.96 7.55
CA HIS A 207 1.52 -2.30 8.02
C HIS A 207 2.58 -2.86 8.98
N LEU A 208 3.07 -2.03 9.92
CA LEU A 208 4.01 -2.47 10.94
C LEU A 208 3.35 -3.46 11.89
N SER A 209 4.14 -4.43 12.35
CA SER A 209 3.71 -5.40 13.36
C SER A 209 3.89 -4.84 14.76
N ASP A 210 2.85 -4.81 15.57
CA ASP A 210 2.90 -4.31 16.96
C ASP A 210 4.00 -4.99 17.82
N ASN A 211 4.29 -6.26 17.55
CA ASN A 211 5.20 -7.06 18.38
C ASN A 211 6.54 -7.36 17.71
N ASN A 212 6.68 -7.19 16.40
CA ASN A 212 7.86 -7.62 15.65
C ASN A 212 8.57 -6.47 14.93
N SER A 213 8.17 -5.22 15.21
CA SER A 213 8.81 -4.01 14.69
C SER A 213 9.31 -3.09 15.81
N ASP A 214 10.14 -2.13 15.42
CA ASP A 214 10.60 -1.02 16.24
C ASP A 214 10.54 0.23 15.38
N GLU A 215 9.50 1.03 15.58
CA GLU A 215 9.17 2.20 14.76
C GLU A 215 10.31 3.22 14.70
N GLU A 216 10.90 3.56 15.84
CA GLU A 216 11.99 4.54 15.93
C GLU A 216 13.24 4.05 15.20
N ARG A 217 13.59 2.77 15.37
CA ARG A 217 14.70 2.13 14.66
C ARG A 217 14.45 2.12 13.16
N PHE A 218 13.26 1.68 12.71
CA PHE A 218 12.91 1.60 11.28
C PHE A 218 12.99 2.96 10.62
N LYS A 219 12.38 3.96 11.24
CA LYS A 219 12.44 5.34 10.80
C LYS A 219 13.87 5.86 10.70
N HIS A 220 14.66 5.64 11.75
CA HIS A 220 16.06 6.11 11.80
C HIS A 220 16.93 5.48 10.71
N GLU A 221 16.90 4.14 10.56
CA GLU A 221 17.72 3.43 9.57
C GLU A 221 17.36 3.86 8.13
N ILE A 222 16.07 4.05 7.83
CA ILE A 222 15.61 4.48 6.50
C ILE A 222 15.97 5.94 6.23
N GLN A 223 15.84 6.83 7.23
CA GLN A 223 16.27 8.23 7.11
C GLN A 223 17.77 8.35 6.86
N LEU A 224 18.60 7.59 7.59
CA LEU A 224 20.03 7.57 7.38
C LEU A 224 20.43 7.10 5.97
N LEU A 225 19.69 6.14 5.42
CA LEU A 225 19.97 5.61 4.09
C LEU A 225 19.57 6.56 2.97
N THR A 226 18.43 7.25 3.12
CA THR A 226 17.78 7.95 2.00
C THR A 226 17.81 9.47 2.11
N GLY A 227 17.97 10.00 3.31
CA GLY A 227 17.81 11.45 3.59
C GLY A 227 16.35 11.93 3.50
N ALA A 228 15.38 11.04 3.26
CA ALA A 228 13.98 11.38 3.10
C ALA A 228 13.28 11.63 4.46
N GLU A 229 12.16 12.34 4.42
CA GLU A 229 11.21 12.35 5.53
C GLU A 229 10.52 11.00 5.66
N VAL A 230 10.56 10.37 6.84
CA VAL A 230 9.97 9.05 7.08
C VAL A 230 8.84 9.15 8.07
N TYR A 231 7.69 8.62 7.70
CA TYR A 231 6.48 8.52 8.49
C TYR A 231 6.17 7.06 8.80
N VAL A 232 5.83 6.77 10.05
CA VAL A 232 5.28 5.48 10.47
C VAL A 232 3.76 5.62 10.57
N CYS A 233 3.01 4.64 10.03
CA CYS A 233 1.55 4.72 9.87
C CYS A 233 0.82 3.62 10.61
#